data_a010a4143b86bcabeb9550f0cd2dfb60
#
_entry.id   a010a4143b86bcabeb9550f0cd2dfb60
#
_cell.length_a   1.000
_cell.length_b   1.000
_cell.length_c   1.000
_cell.angle_alpha   90.00
_cell.angle_beta   90.00
_cell.angle_gamma   90.00
#
_symmetry.space_group_name_H-M   'P 1'
#
loop_
_entity.id
_entity.type
_entity.pdbx_description
1 polymer ?
#
loop_
_entity_poly.entity_id
_entity_poly.type
_entity_poly.pdbx_seq_one_letter_code
_entity_poly.pdbx_strand_id
1 'polypeptide(L)'
;SGQIIEISEQFREGGFFEKGDVLLQLDDRDHRAEVKSAQAALLTAEQSLLEEQARGRQAITDWERLGKGEQASSLVLRKPQLAAAEASVLSAQATLEKAKLDLERTKITAPYAGRVLSRSVDLGQVVSNNMELASIYAIDRVEIRLPIKNKDLPFINLPEQFRDGAKNSAGSLVKFSSDLVGKQQWQGQVIRTEGAIDESAQQLYVVAQINDPYKATSANQYPIKIGQYIKAQITGKAIENAIVIPNSAIYQGTYVYVEEQGVLRRKNISLAWQNATQAMVAEGLSAGDHLVITPLGQVSSGTQVTVMGNEAYQATRGKAQRPSREELEKQAKEQGTTVEKLIEQRRAARRQGAQ
;
A
#
# COMPACT_ATOMS: atom_id res chain seq x y z
N SER A 1 -22.43 -3.17 32.49
CA SER A 1 -22.05 -1.93 33.21
C SER A 1 -21.37 -2.30 34.54
N GLY A 2 -20.39 -1.52 34.95
CA GLY A 2 -19.67 -1.76 36.20
C GLY A 2 -18.57 -0.73 36.43
N GLN A 3 -18.01 -0.74 37.64
CA GLN A 3 -16.86 0.11 37.98
C GLN A 3 -15.58 -0.56 37.52
N ILE A 4 -14.65 0.19 36.96
CA ILE A 4 -13.32 -0.29 36.59
C ILE A 4 -12.48 -0.44 37.87
N ILE A 5 -12.04 -1.66 38.16
CA ILE A 5 -11.23 -1.97 39.35
C ILE A 5 -9.75 -2.21 39.03
N GLU A 6 -9.46 -2.52 37.77
CA GLU A 6 -8.10 -2.77 37.32
C GLU A 6 -7.93 -2.34 35.86
N ILE A 7 -6.78 -1.75 35.52
CA ILE A 7 -6.39 -1.39 34.16
C ILE A 7 -4.97 -1.93 33.95
N SER A 8 -4.78 -2.67 32.85
CA SER A 8 -3.45 -3.17 32.47
C SER A 8 -2.48 -2.02 32.21
N GLU A 9 -1.23 -2.15 32.62
CA GLU A 9 -0.17 -1.17 32.33
C GLU A 9 0.04 -0.95 30.83
N GLN A 10 -0.26 -1.96 30.03
CA GLN A 10 -0.18 -1.90 28.57
C GLN A 10 -1.36 -1.13 27.95
N PHE A 11 -2.47 -0.99 28.65
CA PHE A 11 -3.66 -0.26 28.22
C PHE A 11 -3.51 1.24 28.42
N ARG A 12 -2.46 1.81 27.83
CA ARG A 12 -2.14 3.25 27.77
C ARG A 12 -1.91 3.68 26.33
N GLU A 13 -2.08 4.94 26.03
CA GLU A 13 -1.85 5.48 24.69
C GLU A 13 -0.45 5.10 24.17
N GLY A 14 -0.43 4.50 22.97
CA GLY A 14 0.80 3.98 22.39
C GLY A 14 1.28 2.64 22.95
N GLY A 15 0.62 2.04 23.93
CA GLY A 15 0.94 0.71 24.46
C GLY A 15 0.59 -0.40 23.47
N PHE A 16 1.38 -1.49 23.48
CA PHE A 16 1.12 -2.69 22.70
C PHE A 16 0.44 -3.75 23.57
N PHE A 17 -0.41 -4.54 22.95
CA PHE A 17 -1.09 -5.68 23.59
C PHE A 17 -1.21 -6.83 22.60
N GLU A 18 -1.26 -8.05 23.14
CA GLU A 18 -1.47 -9.27 22.37
C GLU A 18 -2.94 -9.70 22.39
N LYS A 19 -3.33 -10.55 21.44
CA LYS A 19 -4.67 -11.13 21.42
C LYS A 19 -4.94 -11.93 22.70
N GLY A 20 -6.05 -11.60 23.37
CA GLY A 20 -6.47 -12.25 24.59
C GLY A 20 -5.96 -11.57 25.88
N ASP A 21 -5.08 -10.58 25.78
CA ASP A 21 -4.66 -9.80 26.94
C ASP A 21 -5.85 -9.11 27.60
N VAL A 22 -5.92 -9.17 28.94
CA VAL A 22 -6.91 -8.41 29.69
C VAL A 22 -6.49 -6.96 29.74
N LEU A 23 -7.26 -6.09 29.08
CA LEU A 23 -6.99 -4.65 29.01
C LEU A 23 -7.50 -3.92 30.24
N LEU A 24 -8.70 -4.28 30.71
CA LEU A 24 -9.28 -3.78 31.94
C LEU A 24 -10.25 -4.81 32.56
N GLN A 25 -10.46 -4.68 33.86
CA GLN A 25 -11.37 -5.51 34.65
C GLN A 25 -12.44 -4.62 35.29
N LEU A 26 -13.69 -5.02 35.12
CA LEU A 26 -14.84 -4.44 35.85
C LEU A 26 -15.02 -5.17 37.18
N ASP A 27 -15.67 -4.51 38.14
CA ASP A 27 -16.09 -5.17 39.37
C ASP A 27 -17.02 -6.35 39.07
N ASP A 28 -16.61 -7.54 39.43
CA ASP A 28 -17.24 -8.80 39.08
C ASP A 28 -17.98 -9.47 40.27
N ARG A 29 -18.02 -8.82 41.44
CA ARG A 29 -18.58 -9.40 42.67
C ARG A 29 -20.04 -9.79 42.50
N ASP A 30 -20.86 -8.95 41.89
CA ASP A 30 -22.27 -9.20 41.65
C ASP A 30 -22.47 -10.33 40.63
N HIS A 31 -21.69 -10.35 39.56
CA HIS A 31 -21.72 -11.41 38.56
C HIS A 31 -21.27 -12.77 39.12
N ARG A 32 -20.27 -12.81 40.01
CA ARG A 32 -19.87 -14.04 40.71
C ARG A 32 -20.99 -14.54 41.62
N ALA A 33 -21.70 -13.65 42.29
CA ALA A 33 -22.85 -14.03 43.13
C ALA A 33 -24.00 -14.63 42.27
N GLU A 34 -24.28 -14.00 41.11
CA GLU A 34 -25.28 -14.49 40.15
C GLU A 34 -24.95 -15.90 39.61
N VAL A 35 -23.68 -16.15 39.24
CA VAL A 35 -23.24 -17.50 38.82
C VAL A 35 -23.51 -18.54 39.92
N LYS A 36 -23.20 -18.19 41.19
CA LYS A 36 -23.47 -19.13 42.32
C LYS A 36 -24.96 -19.37 42.51
N SER A 37 -25.78 -18.33 42.39
CA SER A 37 -27.25 -18.45 42.49
C SER A 37 -27.82 -19.31 41.38
N ALA A 38 -27.42 -19.08 40.14
CA ALA A 38 -27.84 -19.87 38.98
C ALA A 38 -27.38 -21.36 39.10
N GLN A 39 -26.19 -21.60 39.65
CA GLN A 39 -25.68 -22.94 39.87
C GLN A 39 -26.51 -23.69 40.94
N ALA A 40 -26.93 -23.00 42.01
CA ALA A 40 -27.81 -23.60 43.02
C ALA A 40 -29.20 -23.93 42.44
N ALA A 41 -29.72 -23.04 41.57
CA ALA A 41 -31.00 -23.30 40.91
C ALA A 41 -30.93 -24.52 39.96
N LEU A 42 -29.81 -24.69 39.23
CA LEU A 42 -29.57 -25.88 38.40
C LEU A 42 -29.56 -27.17 39.25
N LEU A 43 -28.81 -27.17 40.34
CA LEU A 43 -28.77 -28.32 41.25
C LEU A 43 -30.16 -28.71 41.80
N THR A 44 -30.99 -27.72 42.12
CA THR A 44 -32.38 -27.92 42.58
C THR A 44 -33.26 -28.53 41.46
N ALA A 45 -33.10 -28.06 40.21
CA ALA A 45 -33.81 -28.61 39.06
C ALA A 45 -33.40 -30.06 38.76
N GLU A 46 -32.08 -30.33 38.84
CA GLU A 46 -31.55 -31.71 38.67
C GLU A 46 -32.06 -32.67 39.73
N GLN A 47 -32.11 -32.22 41.01
CA GLN A 47 -32.71 -33.01 42.09
C GLN A 47 -34.19 -33.32 41.79
N SER A 48 -34.97 -32.32 41.37
CA SER A 48 -36.39 -32.50 41.04
C SER A 48 -36.57 -33.48 39.86
N LEU A 49 -35.67 -33.46 38.86
CA LEU A 49 -35.67 -34.41 37.76
C LEU A 49 -35.42 -35.85 38.26
N LEU A 50 -34.40 -36.03 39.14
CA LEU A 50 -34.09 -37.35 39.72
C LEU A 50 -35.26 -37.92 40.52
N GLU A 51 -35.96 -37.08 41.31
CA GLU A 51 -37.15 -37.47 42.03
C GLU A 51 -38.27 -37.90 41.07
N GLU A 52 -38.51 -37.11 40.02
CA GLU A 52 -39.57 -37.44 39.04
C GLU A 52 -39.24 -38.69 38.24
N GLN A 53 -37.97 -38.93 37.90
CA GLN A 53 -37.50 -40.19 37.32
C GLN A 53 -37.73 -41.37 38.24
N ALA A 54 -37.50 -41.23 39.55
CA ALA A 54 -37.75 -42.26 40.52
C ALA A 54 -39.24 -42.60 40.64
N ARG A 55 -40.11 -41.54 40.70
CA ARG A 55 -41.59 -41.69 40.71
C ARG A 55 -42.11 -42.33 39.42
N GLY A 56 -41.52 -41.96 38.25
CA GLY A 56 -41.85 -42.57 36.96
C GLY A 56 -41.53 -44.04 36.91
N ARG A 57 -40.31 -44.44 37.38
CA ARG A 57 -39.94 -45.86 37.50
C ARG A 57 -40.87 -46.64 38.41
N GLN A 58 -41.24 -46.08 39.55
CA GLN A 58 -42.20 -46.71 40.43
C GLN A 58 -43.58 -46.90 39.76
N ALA A 59 -44.07 -45.86 39.07
CA ALA A 59 -45.33 -45.89 38.36
C ALA A 59 -45.37 -47.04 37.26
N ILE A 60 -44.25 -47.23 36.55
CA ILE A 60 -44.08 -48.29 35.59
C ILE A 60 -44.18 -49.67 36.28
N THR A 61 -43.43 -49.92 37.38
CA THR A 61 -43.42 -51.13 38.13
C THR A 61 -44.81 -51.46 38.73
N ASP A 62 -45.49 -50.44 39.28
CA ASP A 62 -46.83 -50.60 39.83
C ASP A 62 -47.86 -50.92 38.74
N TRP A 63 -47.76 -50.32 37.55
CA TRP A 63 -48.62 -50.64 36.41
C TRP A 63 -48.42 -52.10 35.89
N GLU A 64 -47.15 -52.50 35.76
CA GLU A 64 -46.81 -53.92 35.35
C GLU A 64 -47.43 -54.93 36.29
N ARG A 65 -47.50 -54.65 37.60
CA ARG A 65 -48.08 -55.53 38.59
C ARG A 65 -49.64 -55.52 38.62
N LEU A 66 -50.25 -54.34 38.36
CA LEU A 66 -51.68 -54.13 38.57
C LEU A 66 -52.48 -53.90 37.27
N GLY A 67 -51.87 -53.61 36.15
CA GLY A 67 -52.51 -53.15 34.92
C GLY A 67 -53.10 -54.14 33.99
N LYS A 68 -53.20 -55.44 34.40
CA LYS A 68 -53.91 -56.54 33.69
C LYS A 68 -53.51 -56.64 32.19
N GLY A 69 -52.33 -56.19 31.74
CA GLY A 69 -51.86 -56.29 30.37
C GLY A 69 -52.31 -55.18 29.41
N GLU A 70 -53.03 -54.16 29.88
CA GLU A 70 -53.40 -52.98 29.07
C GLU A 70 -52.22 -52.00 28.96
N GLN A 71 -52.19 -51.29 27.85
CA GLN A 71 -51.14 -50.21 27.66
C GLN A 71 -51.41 -49.05 28.63
N ALA A 72 -50.39 -48.71 29.42
CA ALA A 72 -50.43 -47.52 30.30
C ALA A 72 -50.54 -46.22 29.53
N SER A 73 -51.42 -45.35 29.95
CA SER A 73 -51.45 -43.97 29.38
C SER A 73 -50.19 -43.19 29.77
N SER A 74 -49.81 -42.20 28.95
CA SER A 74 -48.65 -41.35 29.20
C SER A 74 -48.74 -40.58 30.53
N LEU A 75 -49.96 -40.30 31.00
CA LEU A 75 -50.19 -39.66 32.31
C LEU A 75 -49.90 -40.61 33.47
N VAL A 76 -50.32 -41.87 33.35
CA VAL A 76 -50.04 -42.94 34.37
C VAL A 76 -48.51 -43.15 34.47
N LEU A 77 -47.82 -43.15 33.33
CA LEU A 77 -46.37 -43.27 33.28
C LEU A 77 -45.61 -41.98 33.59
N ARG A 78 -46.32 -40.92 34.00
CA ARG A 78 -45.75 -39.62 34.39
C ARG A 78 -44.85 -38.97 33.32
N LYS A 79 -45.04 -39.33 32.02
CA LYS A 79 -44.23 -38.76 30.90
C LYS A 79 -44.30 -37.24 30.80
N PRO A 80 -45.47 -36.57 30.92
CA PRO A 80 -45.53 -35.10 30.90
C PRO A 80 -44.80 -34.45 32.07
N GLN A 81 -44.83 -35.05 33.25
CA GLN A 81 -44.14 -34.52 34.43
C GLN A 81 -42.64 -34.67 34.29
N LEU A 82 -42.16 -35.83 33.73
CA LEU A 82 -40.76 -36.01 33.43
C LEU A 82 -40.28 -35.00 32.40
N ALA A 83 -41.02 -34.82 31.31
CA ALA A 83 -40.66 -33.80 30.30
C ALA A 83 -40.65 -32.37 30.86
N ALA A 84 -41.57 -32.04 31.81
CA ALA A 84 -41.57 -30.76 32.49
C ALA A 84 -40.32 -30.58 33.39
N ALA A 85 -39.90 -31.63 34.10
CA ALA A 85 -38.71 -31.58 34.92
C ALA A 85 -37.42 -31.49 34.06
N GLU A 86 -37.35 -32.19 32.92
CA GLU A 86 -36.26 -32.05 31.95
C GLU A 86 -36.17 -30.61 31.38
N ALA A 87 -37.31 -30.01 31.02
CA ALA A 87 -37.39 -28.66 30.55
C ALA A 87 -36.94 -27.63 31.63
N SER A 88 -37.22 -27.92 32.91
CA SER A 88 -36.76 -27.09 34.04
C SER A 88 -35.22 -27.12 34.17
N VAL A 89 -34.59 -28.29 34.02
CA VAL A 89 -33.12 -28.43 34.02
C VAL A 89 -32.51 -27.63 32.87
N LEU A 90 -33.05 -27.78 31.64
CA LEU A 90 -32.54 -27.04 30.49
C LEU A 90 -32.66 -25.51 30.69
N SER A 91 -33.76 -25.04 31.28
CA SER A 91 -33.96 -23.63 31.60
C SER A 91 -32.95 -23.10 32.63
N ALA A 92 -32.71 -23.88 33.70
CA ALA A 92 -31.73 -23.56 34.74
C ALA A 92 -30.30 -23.55 34.19
N GLN A 93 -29.99 -24.51 33.31
CA GLN A 93 -28.68 -24.60 32.64
C GLN A 93 -28.44 -23.39 31.74
N ALA A 94 -29.43 -22.99 30.94
CA ALA A 94 -29.32 -21.78 30.10
C ALA A 94 -29.11 -20.51 30.94
N THR A 95 -29.79 -20.45 32.10
CA THR A 95 -29.59 -19.31 33.06
C THR A 95 -28.18 -19.30 33.62
N LEU A 96 -27.61 -20.43 33.97
CA LEU A 96 -26.23 -20.56 34.44
C LEU A 96 -25.22 -20.19 33.35
N GLU A 97 -25.41 -20.63 32.14
CA GLU A 97 -24.56 -20.23 31.00
C GLU A 97 -24.58 -18.73 30.76
N LYS A 98 -25.75 -18.11 30.79
CA LYS A 98 -25.90 -16.67 30.69
C LYS A 98 -25.11 -15.95 31.80
N ALA A 99 -25.27 -16.36 33.07
CA ALA A 99 -24.56 -15.75 34.20
C ALA A 99 -23.04 -15.89 34.05
N LYS A 100 -22.54 -17.02 33.55
CA LYS A 100 -21.11 -17.23 33.27
C LYS A 100 -20.62 -16.29 32.15
N LEU A 101 -21.36 -16.13 31.07
CA LEU A 101 -21.02 -15.20 29.99
C LEU A 101 -20.98 -13.73 30.49
N ASP A 102 -21.92 -13.35 31.34
CA ASP A 102 -21.94 -12.01 31.91
C ASP A 102 -20.74 -11.76 32.86
N LEU A 103 -20.30 -12.80 33.60
CA LEU A 103 -19.08 -12.75 34.38
C LEU A 103 -17.83 -12.67 33.51
N GLU A 104 -17.74 -13.45 32.41
CA GLU A 104 -16.64 -13.39 31.47
C GLU A 104 -16.51 -11.99 30.86
N ARG A 105 -17.61 -11.35 30.52
CA ARG A 105 -17.67 -10.00 29.97
C ARG A 105 -17.22 -8.90 30.91
N THR A 106 -17.05 -9.18 32.19
CA THR A 106 -16.42 -8.20 33.13
C THR A 106 -14.93 -8.03 32.85
N LYS A 107 -14.30 -8.99 32.17
CA LYS A 107 -12.93 -8.90 31.68
C LYS A 107 -12.97 -8.43 30.24
N ILE A 108 -12.48 -7.24 29.99
CA ILE A 108 -12.37 -6.71 28.62
C ILE A 108 -11.03 -7.16 28.05
N THR A 109 -11.08 -8.10 27.10
CA THR A 109 -9.90 -8.69 26.48
C THR A 109 -9.68 -8.15 25.09
N ALA A 110 -8.43 -8.12 24.65
CA ALA A 110 -8.05 -7.71 23.32
C ALA A 110 -8.50 -8.73 22.25
N PRO A 111 -9.27 -8.35 21.22
CA PRO A 111 -9.76 -9.26 20.19
C PRO A 111 -8.66 -9.69 19.19
N TYR A 112 -7.58 -8.90 19.08
CA TYR A 112 -6.43 -9.10 18.20
C TYR A 112 -5.18 -8.46 18.81
N ALA A 113 -4.00 -8.78 18.30
CA ALA A 113 -2.76 -8.09 18.66
C ALA A 113 -2.76 -6.67 18.09
N GLY A 114 -2.49 -5.68 18.92
CA GLY A 114 -2.70 -4.30 18.52
C GLY A 114 -1.98 -3.28 19.38
N ARG A 115 -2.36 -2.03 19.13
CA ARG A 115 -1.85 -0.86 19.85
C ARG A 115 -3.00 0.07 20.22
N VAL A 116 -2.90 0.70 21.39
CA VAL A 116 -3.87 1.69 21.85
C VAL A 116 -3.61 3.03 21.17
N LEU A 117 -4.62 3.57 20.49
CA LEU A 117 -4.56 4.91 19.89
C LEU A 117 -4.93 5.97 20.94
N SER A 118 -6.08 5.78 21.60
CA SER A 118 -6.56 6.67 22.67
C SER A 118 -7.31 5.86 23.73
N ARG A 119 -7.26 6.30 24.97
CA ARG A 119 -8.01 5.74 26.08
C ARG A 119 -9.00 6.77 26.61
N SER A 120 -10.26 6.36 26.78
CA SER A 120 -11.38 7.24 27.16
C SER A 120 -11.87 7.00 28.57
N VAL A 121 -11.22 6.11 29.33
CA VAL A 121 -11.68 5.71 30.67
C VAL A 121 -10.52 5.64 31.68
N ASP A 122 -10.83 5.80 32.98
CA ASP A 122 -9.87 5.76 34.07
C ASP A 122 -10.27 4.77 35.17
N LEU A 123 -9.29 4.41 36.01
CA LEU A 123 -9.49 3.54 37.17
C LEU A 123 -10.52 4.14 38.12
N GLY A 124 -11.46 3.31 38.58
CA GLY A 124 -12.54 3.73 39.46
C GLY A 124 -13.76 4.34 38.75
N GLN A 125 -13.67 4.60 37.45
CA GLN A 125 -14.79 5.10 36.65
C GLN A 125 -15.86 4.03 36.49
N VAL A 126 -17.14 4.45 36.51
CA VAL A 126 -18.26 3.59 36.19
C VAL A 126 -18.55 3.68 34.70
N VAL A 127 -18.58 2.53 34.04
CA VAL A 127 -18.88 2.42 32.60
C VAL A 127 -20.22 1.75 32.37
N SER A 128 -20.92 2.22 31.35
CA SER A 128 -22.21 1.68 30.90
C SER A 128 -22.08 0.92 29.59
N ASN A 129 -23.13 0.19 29.22
CA ASN A 129 -23.20 -0.46 27.92
C ASN A 129 -23.10 0.60 26.81
N ASN A 130 -22.37 0.28 25.73
CA ASN A 130 -22.11 1.14 24.57
C ASN A 130 -21.22 2.37 24.83
N MET A 131 -20.56 2.47 26.00
CA MET A 131 -19.54 3.48 26.23
C MET A 131 -18.25 3.09 25.54
N GLU A 132 -17.63 4.02 24.82
CA GLU A 132 -16.30 3.83 24.23
C GLU A 132 -15.23 3.82 25.33
N LEU A 133 -14.48 2.73 25.41
CA LEU A 133 -13.43 2.56 26.41
C LEU A 133 -12.07 3.03 25.89
N ALA A 134 -11.78 2.71 24.62
CA ALA A 134 -10.57 3.07 23.92
C ALA A 134 -10.73 2.91 22.41
N SER A 135 -9.89 3.59 21.66
CA SER A 135 -9.66 3.32 20.24
C SER A 135 -8.39 2.51 20.09
N ILE A 136 -8.48 1.36 19.43
CA ILE A 136 -7.38 0.42 19.22
C ILE A 136 -7.24 0.09 17.74
N TYR A 137 -6.03 -0.28 17.30
CA TYR A 137 -5.77 -0.69 15.94
C TYR A 137 -4.84 -1.90 15.87
N ALA A 138 -5.02 -2.73 14.84
CA ALA A 138 -4.20 -3.91 14.59
C ALA A 138 -2.79 -3.52 14.13
N ILE A 139 -1.81 -4.37 14.43
CA ILE A 139 -0.39 -4.13 14.11
C ILE A 139 0.19 -5.12 13.12
N ASP A 140 -0.59 -6.10 12.66
CA ASP A 140 -0.19 -7.13 11.70
C ASP A 140 0.09 -6.56 10.31
N ARG A 141 -0.64 -5.50 9.93
CA ARG A 141 -0.51 -4.85 8.63
C ARG A 141 -0.96 -3.40 8.67
N VAL A 142 -0.41 -2.62 7.74
CA VAL A 142 -0.86 -1.25 7.46
C VAL A 142 -1.23 -1.14 6.00
N GLU A 143 -2.40 -0.60 5.72
CA GLU A 143 -2.87 -0.31 4.38
C GLU A 143 -2.69 1.18 4.10
N ILE A 144 -2.21 1.48 2.90
CA ILE A 144 -1.90 2.82 2.45
C ILE A 144 -2.62 3.06 1.14
N ARG A 145 -3.45 4.09 1.12
CA ARG A 145 -4.19 4.53 -0.05
C ARG A 145 -3.32 5.42 -0.92
N LEU A 146 -3.06 5.02 -2.17
CA LEU A 146 -2.17 5.70 -3.09
C LEU A 146 -2.95 6.21 -4.32
N PRO A 147 -2.90 7.51 -4.64
CA PRO A 147 -3.52 8.06 -5.85
C PRO A 147 -2.64 7.79 -7.08
N ILE A 148 -3.20 7.20 -8.12
CA ILE A 148 -2.54 6.92 -9.38
C ILE A 148 -3.23 7.71 -10.49
N LYS A 149 -2.48 8.47 -11.26
CA LYS A 149 -3.01 9.20 -12.40
C LYS A 149 -3.39 8.25 -13.52
N ASN A 150 -4.48 8.53 -14.23
CA ASN A 150 -4.97 7.69 -15.33
C ASN A 150 -3.89 7.36 -16.38
N LYS A 151 -3.02 8.31 -16.69
CA LYS A 151 -1.91 8.12 -17.64
C LYS A 151 -0.86 7.10 -17.19
N ASP A 152 -0.75 6.82 -15.88
CA ASP A 152 0.25 5.93 -15.30
C ASP A 152 -0.29 4.49 -15.11
N LEU A 153 -1.62 4.29 -15.19
CA LEU A 153 -2.29 3.00 -15.00
C LEU A 153 -1.80 1.88 -15.94
N PRO A 154 -1.57 2.14 -17.26
CA PRO A 154 -1.10 1.08 -18.16
C PRO A 154 0.26 0.48 -17.79
N PHE A 155 1.08 1.23 -17.06
CA PHE A 155 2.46 0.87 -16.71
C PHE A 155 2.59 0.17 -15.36
N ILE A 156 1.48 -0.09 -14.65
CA ILE A 156 1.47 -0.70 -13.32
C ILE A 156 0.71 -2.03 -13.39
N ASN A 157 1.16 -3.02 -12.60
CA ASN A 157 0.38 -4.24 -12.40
C ASN A 157 -0.65 -3.99 -11.31
N LEU A 158 -1.91 -3.92 -11.73
CA LEU A 158 -3.04 -3.70 -10.83
C LEU A 158 -3.74 -5.04 -10.56
N PRO A 159 -3.86 -5.45 -9.30
CA PRO A 159 -4.58 -6.65 -8.93
C PRO A 159 -6.09 -6.37 -8.93
N GLU A 160 -6.72 -6.60 -10.07
CA GLU A 160 -8.18 -6.53 -10.18
C GLU A 160 -8.83 -7.83 -9.70
N GLN A 161 -9.89 -7.68 -8.93
CA GLN A 161 -10.69 -8.79 -8.45
C GLN A 161 -12.03 -8.80 -9.19
N PHE A 162 -12.32 -9.90 -9.87
CA PHE A 162 -13.58 -10.11 -10.56
C PHE A 162 -14.65 -10.68 -9.61
N ARG A 163 -15.92 -10.60 -10.00
CA ARG A 163 -17.06 -11.08 -9.22
C ARG A 163 -16.99 -12.57 -8.87
N ASP A 164 -16.37 -13.37 -9.70
CA ASP A 164 -16.15 -14.82 -9.51
C ASP A 164 -14.97 -15.14 -8.57
N GLY A 165 -14.32 -14.12 -8.01
CA GLY A 165 -13.15 -14.27 -7.13
C GLY A 165 -11.83 -14.43 -7.86
N ALA A 166 -11.83 -14.46 -9.20
CA ALA A 166 -10.61 -14.51 -9.99
C ALA A 166 -9.78 -13.21 -9.79
N LYS A 167 -8.45 -13.36 -9.72
CA LYS A 167 -7.51 -12.26 -9.71
C LYS A 167 -6.66 -12.32 -10.97
N ASN A 168 -6.50 -11.20 -11.66
CA ASN A 168 -5.79 -11.15 -12.94
C ASN A 168 -4.26 -11.11 -12.79
N SER A 169 -3.72 -10.56 -11.70
CA SER A 169 -2.28 -10.44 -11.51
C SER A 169 -1.90 -10.27 -10.04
N ALA A 170 -0.63 -10.54 -9.73
CA ALA A 170 -0.02 -10.04 -8.50
C ALA A 170 0.21 -8.52 -8.62
N GLY A 171 -0.12 -7.78 -7.57
CA GLY A 171 0.07 -6.34 -7.56
C GLY A 171 1.54 -5.92 -7.60
N SER A 172 1.80 -4.71 -8.07
CA SER A 172 3.13 -4.12 -8.11
C SER A 172 3.74 -4.00 -6.71
N LEU A 173 5.06 -4.21 -6.63
CA LEU A 173 5.83 -3.91 -5.42
C LEU A 173 5.92 -2.40 -5.20
N VAL A 174 5.86 -2.00 -3.94
CA VAL A 174 5.93 -0.60 -3.53
C VAL A 174 7.02 -0.43 -2.48
N LYS A 175 7.89 0.52 -2.71
CA LYS A 175 8.87 0.99 -1.71
C LYS A 175 8.32 2.26 -1.06
N PHE A 176 8.17 2.22 0.24
CA PHE A 176 7.75 3.36 1.03
C PHE A 176 8.95 3.98 1.73
N SER A 177 8.98 5.29 1.81
CA SER A 177 10.01 6.03 2.53
C SER A 177 9.42 7.19 3.31
N SER A 178 10.02 7.48 4.46
CA SER A 178 9.68 8.64 5.28
C SER A 178 10.95 9.26 5.86
N ASP A 179 10.95 10.57 5.93
CA ASP A 179 12.03 11.37 6.51
C ASP A 179 11.62 11.98 7.87
N LEU A 180 10.49 11.53 8.46
CA LEU A 180 9.93 12.11 9.70
C LEU A 180 10.87 11.99 10.90
N VAL A 181 11.49 10.81 11.06
CA VAL A 181 12.46 10.53 12.14
C VAL A 181 13.65 9.78 11.53
N GLY A 182 14.45 10.48 10.71
CA GLY A 182 15.51 9.85 9.92
C GLY A 182 14.98 9.11 8.69
N LYS A 183 15.89 8.61 7.85
CA LYS A 183 15.53 7.87 6.63
C LYS A 183 15.03 6.48 6.99
N GLN A 184 13.76 6.23 6.78
CA GLN A 184 13.12 4.95 6.99
C GLN A 184 12.54 4.42 5.69
N GLN A 185 12.55 3.11 5.50
CA GLN A 185 12.07 2.45 4.30
C GLN A 185 11.30 1.18 4.65
N TRP A 186 10.14 1.01 4.04
CA TRP A 186 9.34 -0.20 4.13
C TRP A 186 9.07 -0.72 2.73
N GLN A 187 8.80 -2.01 2.64
CA GLN A 187 8.37 -2.66 1.41
C GLN A 187 6.94 -3.14 1.57
N GLY A 188 6.16 -2.98 0.54
CA GLY A 188 4.80 -3.45 0.47
C GLY A 188 4.41 -3.83 -0.94
N GLN A 189 3.15 -4.17 -1.12
CA GLN A 189 2.60 -4.60 -2.40
C GLN A 189 1.21 -4.00 -2.57
N VAL A 190 0.86 -3.63 -3.79
CA VAL A 190 -0.52 -3.27 -4.15
C VAL A 190 -1.38 -4.51 -4.02
N ILE A 191 -2.42 -4.46 -3.20
CA ILE A 191 -3.29 -5.62 -2.91
C ILE A 191 -4.65 -5.53 -3.57
N ARG A 192 -5.13 -4.32 -3.87
CA ARG A 192 -6.40 -4.07 -4.54
C ARG A 192 -6.45 -2.68 -5.15
N THR A 193 -7.36 -2.50 -6.09
CA THR A 193 -7.79 -1.21 -6.62
C THR A 193 -9.11 -0.81 -5.99
N GLU A 194 -9.40 0.47 -5.91
CA GLU A 194 -10.74 0.95 -5.60
C GLU A 194 -11.61 0.88 -6.86
N GLY A 195 -12.88 0.53 -6.68
CA GLY A 195 -13.80 0.28 -7.80
C GLY A 195 -14.30 1.56 -8.52
N ALA A 196 -13.85 2.75 -8.11
CA ALA A 196 -14.25 4.03 -8.69
C ALA A 196 -13.05 4.94 -8.94
N ILE A 197 -13.09 5.67 -10.04
CA ILE A 197 -12.15 6.75 -10.35
C ILE A 197 -12.69 8.03 -9.72
N ASP A 198 -11.83 8.79 -9.05
CA ASP A 198 -12.14 10.14 -8.60
C ASP A 198 -12.22 11.06 -9.82
N GLU A 199 -13.44 11.47 -10.18
CA GLU A 199 -13.70 12.30 -11.37
C GLU A 199 -13.06 13.69 -11.27
N SER A 200 -12.97 14.25 -10.06
CA SER A 200 -12.42 15.57 -9.83
C SER A 200 -10.90 15.60 -9.98
N ALA A 201 -10.21 14.59 -9.48
CA ALA A 201 -8.76 14.46 -9.53
C ALA A 201 -8.27 13.65 -10.74
N GLN A 202 -9.15 12.96 -11.46
CA GLN A 202 -8.83 12.01 -12.55
C GLN A 202 -7.80 10.97 -12.11
N GLN A 203 -8.01 10.39 -10.93
CA GLN A 203 -7.10 9.44 -10.29
C GLN A 203 -7.86 8.18 -9.87
N LEU A 204 -7.20 7.04 -10.06
CA LEU A 204 -7.62 5.78 -9.45
C LEU A 204 -6.85 5.60 -8.15
N TYR A 205 -7.56 5.25 -7.09
CA TYR A 205 -6.90 4.91 -5.84
C TYR A 205 -6.60 3.41 -5.79
N VAL A 206 -5.38 3.11 -5.39
CA VAL A 206 -4.94 1.74 -5.12
C VAL A 206 -4.55 1.62 -3.66
N VAL A 207 -4.76 0.45 -3.10
CA VAL A 207 -4.38 0.15 -1.71
C VAL A 207 -3.16 -0.75 -1.73
N ALA A 208 -2.10 -0.26 -1.12
CA ALA A 208 -0.89 -1.04 -0.89
C ALA A 208 -0.77 -1.42 0.58
N GLN A 209 -0.27 -2.63 0.85
CA GLN A 209 -0.15 -3.19 2.18
C GLN A 209 1.32 -3.38 2.55
N ILE A 210 1.65 -3.02 3.78
CA ILE A 210 2.90 -3.36 4.44
C ILE A 210 2.57 -4.39 5.52
N ASN A 211 3.23 -5.55 5.50
CA ASN A 211 3.10 -6.57 6.53
C ASN A 211 4.13 -6.31 7.65
N ASP A 212 3.74 -6.60 8.88
CA ASP A 212 4.57 -6.44 10.08
C ASP A 212 5.29 -5.08 10.17
N PRO A 213 4.58 -3.93 10.00
CA PRO A 213 5.19 -2.62 9.91
C PRO A 213 5.87 -2.15 11.21
N TYR A 214 5.57 -2.82 12.31
CA TYR A 214 6.09 -2.53 13.65
C TYR A 214 7.27 -3.42 14.06
N LYS A 215 7.65 -4.40 13.21
CA LYS A 215 8.82 -5.25 13.45
C LYS A 215 10.10 -4.42 13.29
N ALA A 216 10.95 -4.46 14.31
CA ALA A 216 12.26 -3.81 14.24
C ALA A 216 13.14 -4.49 13.19
N THR A 217 13.71 -3.70 12.30
CA THR A 217 14.66 -4.17 11.28
C THR A 217 15.87 -3.24 11.25
N SER A 218 16.98 -3.69 10.67
CA SER A 218 18.18 -2.85 10.51
C SER A 218 17.93 -1.59 9.67
N ALA A 219 16.91 -1.61 8.80
CA ALA A 219 16.51 -0.47 7.97
C ALA A 219 15.54 0.50 8.67
N ASN A 220 14.85 0.03 9.75
CA ASN A 220 13.81 0.80 10.43
C ASN A 220 14.04 0.75 11.95
N GLN A 221 14.59 1.84 12.49
CA GLN A 221 14.80 2.00 13.93
C GLN A 221 13.53 2.46 14.68
N TYR A 222 12.58 3.04 13.96
CA TYR A 222 11.33 3.57 14.51
C TYR A 222 10.13 2.97 13.80
N PRO A 223 9.07 2.60 14.54
CA PRO A 223 7.86 2.08 13.96
C PRO A 223 7.11 3.15 13.17
N ILE A 224 6.39 2.74 12.13
CA ILE A 224 5.51 3.61 11.35
C ILE A 224 4.45 4.24 12.27
N LYS A 225 4.12 5.52 12.03
CA LYS A 225 3.08 6.23 12.78
C LYS A 225 1.83 6.34 11.92
N ILE A 226 0.66 6.07 12.50
CA ILE A 226 -0.61 6.32 11.82
C ILE A 226 -0.75 7.82 11.59
N GLY A 227 -1.17 8.19 10.38
CA GLY A 227 -1.30 9.59 9.96
C GLY A 227 0.01 10.25 9.51
N GLN A 228 1.16 9.53 9.52
CA GLN A 228 2.40 10.12 9.00
C GLN A 228 2.37 10.19 7.47
N TYR A 229 2.97 11.26 6.95
CA TYR A 229 3.21 11.39 5.51
C TYR A 229 4.34 10.46 5.05
N ILE A 230 4.08 9.69 3.99
CA ILE A 230 5.06 8.78 3.39
C ILE A 230 5.12 8.97 1.88
N LYS A 231 6.30 8.76 1.30
CA LYS A 231 6.52 8.70 -0.13
C LYS A 231 6.45 7.26 -0.59
N ALA A 232 5.68 6.98 -1.64
CA ALA A 232 5.55 5.65 -2.23
C ALA A 232 6.17 5.65 -3.63
N GLN A 233 7.01 4.65 -3.89
CA GLN A 233 7.57 4.38 -5.21
C GLN A 233 7.07 3.01 -5.67
N ILE A 234 6.19 3.01 -6.67
CA ILE A 234 5.59 1.81 -7.23
C ILE A 234 6.47 1.30 -8.35
N THR A 235 6.81 0.01 -8.32
CA THR A 235 7.53 -0.64 -9.40
C THR A 235 6.58 -0.89 -10.57
N GLY A 236 6.86 -0.28 -11.72
CA GLY A 236 6.07 -0.45 -12.93
C GLY A 236 6.40 -1.76 -13.67
N LYS A 237 5.70 -1.97 -14.78
CA LYS A 237 5.99 -3.05 -15.74
C LYS A 237 7.32 -2.80 -16.41
N ALA A 238 8.11 -3.84 -16.62
CA ALA A 238 9.29 -3.75 -17.48
C ALA A 238 8.83 -3.58 -18.94
N ILE A 239 9.37 -2.59 -19.61
CA ILE A 239 9.12 -2.34 -21.03
C ILE A 239 10.43 -2.61 -21.78
N GLU A 240 10.40 -3.62 -22.63
CA GLU A 240 11.55 -3.98 -23.45
C GLU A 240 11.70 -3.00 -24.64
N ASN A 241 12.94 -2.74 -25.03
CA ASN A 241 13.30 -1.88 -26.17
C ASN A 241 12.76 -0.44 -26.07
N ALA A 242 12.52 0.07 -24.86
CA ALA A 242 12.05 1.44 -24.67
C ALA A 242 13.20 2.45 -24.91
N ILE A 243 12.92 3.47 -25.71
CA ILE A 243 13.81 4.62 -25.90
C ILE A 243 13.50 5.63 -24.78
N VAL A 244 14.44 5.78 -23.83
CA VAL A 244 14.32 6.70 -22.72
C VAL A 244 15.30 7.85 -22.92
N ILE A 245 14.79 9.08 -22.84
CA ILE A 245 15.57 10.30 -23.02
C ILE A 245 15.40 11.23 -21.83
N PRO A 246 16.42 12.05 -21.51
CA PRO A 246 16.29 13.07 -20.47
C PRO A 246 15.31 14.18 -20.90
N ASN A 247 14.52 14.69 -19.97
CA ASN A 247 13.56 15.78 -20.24
C ASN A 247 14.23 17.04 -20.78
N SER A 248 15.51 17.28 -20.43
CA SER A 248 16.31 18.41 -20.92
C SER A 248 16.54 18.41 -22.44
N ALA A 249 16.39 17.25 -23.08
CA ALA A 249 16.52 17.11 -24.53
C ALA A 249 15.21 17.38 -25.29
N ILE A 250 14.08 17.54 -24.58
CA ILE A 250 12.76 17.70 -25.18
C ILE A 250 12.42 19.18 -25.27
N TYR A 251 12.09 19.63 -26.47
CA TYR A 251 11.70 21.00 -26.74
C TYR A 251 10.19 21.10 -26.95
N GLN A 252 9.54 22.03 -26.27
CA GLN A 252 8.10 22.29 -26.32
C GLN A 252 7.22 21.02 -26.12
N GLY A 253 7.78 19.97 -25.50
CA GLY A 253 7.06 18.72 -25.26
C GLY A 253 6.79 17.86 -26.52
N THR A 254 7.26 18.27 -27.70
CA THR A 254 6.86 17.66 -28.97
C THR A 254 7.99 17.26 -29.91
N TYR A 255 9.22 17.75 -29.70
CA TYR A 255 10.33 17.43 -30.58
C TYR A 255 11.67 17.42 -29.84
N VAL A 256 12.64 16.78 -30.47
CA VAL A 256 14.05 16.75 -30.08
C VAL A 256 14.94 17.15 -31.23
N TYR A 257 16.21 17.45 -30.92
CA TYR A 257 17.22 17.56 -31.93
C TYR A 257 18.13 16.34 -31.93
N VAL A 258 18.41 15.82 -33.13
CA VAL A 258 19.40 14.77 -33.36
C VAL A 258 20.52 15.31 -34.24
N GLU A 259 21.73 14.81 -34.05
CA GLU A 259 22.83 15.07 -34.95
C GLU A 259 22.83 14.02 -36.06
N GLU A 260 22.77 14.43 -37.31
CA GLU A 260 22.93 13.61 -38.48
C GLU A 260 23.95 14.24 -39.45
N GLN A 261 25.07 13.59 -39.65
CA GLN A 261 26.16 14.00 -40.56
C GLN A 261 26.68 15.43 -40.28
N GLY A 262 26.86 15.79 -39.01
CA GLY A 262 27.37 17.08 -38.59
C GLY A 262 26.35 18.22 -38.59
N VAL A 263 25.08 17.96 -38.79
CA VAL A 263 23.99 18.94 -38.78
C VAL A 263 22.89 18.54 -37.79
N LEU A 264 22.30 19.56 -37.19
CA LEU A 264 21.11 19.39 -36.34
C LEU A 264 19.88 19.11 -37.21
N ARG A 265 19.18 18.05 -36.87
CA ARG A 265 17.87 17.77 -37.41
C ARG A 265 16.81 17.73 -36.31
N ARG A 266 15.74 18.45 -36.52
CA ARG A 266 14.55 18.38 -35.67
C ARG A 266 13.76 17.12 -36.00
N LYS A 267 13.51 16.25 -34.99
CA LYS A 267 12.60 15.11 -35.09
C LYS A 267 11.42 15.34 -34.16
N ASN A 268 10.21 15.25 -34.68
CA ASN A 268 9.00 15.26 -33.87
C ASN A 268 8.89 13.91 -33.16
N ILE A 269 8.52 13.94 -31.88
CA ILE A 269 8.37 12.75 -31.04
C ILE A 269 6.99 12.71 -30.41
N SER A 270 6.49 11.51 -30.16
CA SER A 270 5.39 11.27 -29.26
C SER A 270 5.90 10.60 -27.99
N LEU A 271 5.41 11.05 -26.83
CA LEU A 271 5.83 10.52 -25.55
C LEU A 271 4.81 9.48 -25.06
N ALA A 272 5.29 8.27 -24.76
CA ALA A 272 4.46 7.26 -24.12
C ALA A 272 4.30 7.53 -22.62
N TRP A 273 5.38 8.02 -21.97
CA TRP A 273 5.38 8.32 -20.55
C TRP A 273 6.47 9.34 -20.21
N GLN A 274 6.27 10.11 -19.13
CA GLN A 274 7.21 11.12 -18.66
C GLN A 274 7.14 11.28 -17.15
N ASN A 275 8.30 11.34 -16.49
CA ASN A 275 8.45 11.72 -15.09
C ASN A 275 9.19 13.07 -14.94
N ALA A 276 9.67 13.37 -13.75
CA ALA A 276 10.38 14.64 -13.48
C ALA A 276 11.75 14.77 -14.19
N THR A 277 12.40 13.66 -14.56
CA THR A 277 13.77 13.66 -15.10
C THR A 277 13.89 13.08 -16.50
N GLN A 278 13.03 12.12 -16.85
CA GLN A 278 13.12 11.31 -18.06
C GLN A 278 11.77 11.15 -18.73
N ALA A 279 11.79 10.92 -20.02
CA ALA A 279 10.61 10.58 -20.81
C ALA A 279 10.89 9.34 -21.66
N MET A 280 9.85 8.52 -21.84
CA MET A 280 9.85 7.38 -22.74
C MET A 280 9.20 7.79 -24.04
N VAL A 281 9.91 7.63 -25.14
CA VAL A 281 9.46 7.96 -26.47
C VAL A 281 8.68 6.78 -27.06
N ALA A 282 7.46 7.05 -27.54
CA ALA A 282 6.67 6.05 -28.27
C ALA A 282 7.06 5.99 -29.74
N GLU A 283 7.22 7.17 -30.37
CA GLU A 283 7.52 7.29 -31.81
C GLU A 283 8.41 8.49 -32.08
N GLY A 284 9.14 8.46 -33.20
CA GLY A 284 9.93 9.58 -33.69
C GLY A 284 11.44 9.47 -33.46
N LEU A 285 11.90 8.50 -32.65
CA LEU A 285 13.31 8.16 -32.49
C LEU A 285 13.56 6.69 -32.79
N SER A 286 14.77 6.40 -33.23
CA SER A 286 15.25 5.04 -33.48
C SER A 286 16.52 4.75 -32.69
N ALA A 287 16.77 3.47 -32.40
CA ALA A 287 18.05 3.08 -31.79
C ALA A 287 19.21 3.44 -32.73
N GLY A 288 20.20 4.15 -32.19
CA GLY A 288 21.35 4.67 -32.96
C GLY A 288 21.24 6.16 -33.32
N ASP A 289 20.10 6.82 -33.10
CA ASP A 289 20.01 8.27 -33.26
C ASP A 289 20.90 9.00 -32.26
N HIS A 290 21.67 9.97 -32.70
CA HIS A 290 22.55 10.79 -31.85
C HIS A 290 21.74 11.95 -31.27
N LEU A 291 21.12 11.72 -30.10
CA LEU A 291 20.32 12.74 -29.40
C LEU A 291 21.19 13.85 -28.85
N VAL A 292 20.80 15.09 -29.11
CA VAL A 292 21.48 16.28 -28.57
C VAL A 292 20.91 16.60 -27.19
N ILE A 293 21.74 16.42 -26.17
CA ILE A 293 21.37 16.70 -24.76
C ILE A 293 21.84 18.07 -24.25
N THR A 294 22.76 18.71 -24.99
CA THR A 294 23.21 20.07 -24.65
C THR A 294 22.08 21.06 -24.87
N PRO A 295 21.74 21.88 -23.87
CA PRO A 295 20.72 22.89 -24.05
C PRO A 295 21.12 23.86 -25.19
N LEU A 296 20.31 23.88 -26.24
CA LEU A 296 20.49 24.76 -27.37
C LEU A 296 19.56 25.97 -27.18
N GLY A 297 20.09 27.17 -27.46
CA GLY A 297 19.27 28.36 -27.53
C GLY A 297 18.33 28.35 -28.74
N GLN A 298 18.09 29.48 -29.39
CA GLN A 298 17.33 29.51 -30.64
C GLN A 298 18.20 28.94 -31.78
N VAL A 299 17.96 27.70 -32.15
CA VAL A 299 18.63 27.04 -33.28
C VAL A 299 17.62 26.56 -34.28
N SER A 300 18.02 26.54 -35.56
CA SER A 300 17.21 26.00 -36.65
C SER A 300 17.71 24.63 -37.08
N SER A 301 16.83 23.82 -37.63
CA SER A 301 17.23 22.58 -38.32
C SER A 301 18.17 22.92 -39.47
N GLY A 302 19.28 22.17 -39.61
CA GLY A 302 20.32 22.45 -40.59
C GLY A 302 21.55 23.18 -40.03
N THR A 303 21.54 23.64 -38.76
CA THR A 303 22.70 24.23 -38.10
C THR A 303 23.82 23.18 -37.99
N GLN A 304 25.03 23.55 -38.43
CA GLN A 304 26.21 22.72 -38.30
C GLN A 304 26.63 22.60 -36.82
N VAL A 305 26.88 21.38 -36.38
CA VAL A 305 27.30 21.07 -35.01
C VAL A 305 28.48 20.12 -35.00
N THR A 306 29.17 20.10 -33.89
CA THR A 306 30.29 19.22 -33.63
C THR A 306 30.01 18.41 -32.36
N VAL A 307 30.19 17.10 -32.45
CA VAL A 307 30.09 16.22 -31.30
C VAL A 307 31.33 16.40 -30.42
N MET A 308 31.17 16.74 -29.15
CA MET A 308 32.28 16.82 -28.20
C MET A 308 32.93 15.44 -28.05
N GLY A 309 34.25 15.38 -28.25
CA GLY A 309 35.02 14.14 -28.15
C GLY A 309 35.29 13.41 -29.48
N ASN A 310 34.83 13.94 -30.61
CA ASN A 310 35.17 13.36 -31.91
C ASN A 310 36.49 13.94 -32.43
N GLU A 311 37.60 13.19 -32.28
CA GLU A 311 38.96 13.59 -32.69
C GLU A 311 39.08 13.90 -34.20
N ALA A 312 38.22 13.29 -35.03
CA ALA A 312 38.23 13.51 -36.47
C ALA A 312 37.90 14.98 -36.87
N TYR A 313 37.22 15.72 -36.03
CA TYR A 313 36.88 17.12 -36.31
C TYR A 313 38.02 18.09 -35.95
N GLN A 314 38.91 17.77 -35.05
CA GLN A 314 40.07 18.59 -34.76
C GLN A 314 41.06 18.55 -35.94
N ALA A 315 41.12 17.44 -36.66
CA ALA A 315 42.00 17.31 -37.84
C ALA A 315 41.55 18.17 -39.05
N THR A 316 40.23 18.44 -39.16
CA THR A 316 39.72 19.27 -40.29
C THR A 316 39.83 20.77 -40.03
N ARG A 317 39.79 21.22 -38.81
CA ARG A 317 40.01 22.64 -38.44
C ARG A 317 41.48 23.05 -38.50
N GLY A 318 42.41 22.08 -38.39
CA GLY A 318 43.87 22.32 -38.48
C GLY A 318 44.39 22.53 -39.91
N LYS A 319 43.60 22.19 -40.93
CA LYS A 319 44.04 22.30 -42.34
C LYS A 319 43.64 23.54 -43.11
N ALA A 320 43.00 24.49 -42.49
CA ALA A 320 42.90 25.87 -43.04
C ALA A 320 44.06 26.74 -42.53
N GLN A 321 45.29 26.17 -42.59
CA GLN A 321 46.49 26.96 -42.37
C GLN A 321 46.55 28.09 -43.40
N ARG A 322 46.67 29.32 -42.90
CA ARG A 322 47.04 30.44 -43.77
C ARG A 322 48.40 30.03 -44.41
N PRO A 323 48.54 30.13 -45.75
CA PRO A 323 49.80 29.79 -46.40
C PRO A 323 50.91 30.58 -45.74
N SER A 324 52.05 29.89 -45.46
CA SER A 324 53.23 30.54 -44.86
C SER A 324 53.73 31.64 -45.76
N ARG A 325 54.49 32.59 -45.20
CA ARG A 325 55.06 33.69 -46.00
C ARG A 325 55.94 33.15 -47.12
N GLU A 326 56.65 32.06 -46.92
CA GLU A 326 57.47 31.38 -47.92
C GLU A 326 56.64 30.74 -49.05
N GLU A 327 55.45 30.18 -48.73
CA GLU A 327 54.54 29.66 -49.76
C GLU A 327 53.89 30.80 -50.58
N LEU A 328 53.62 31.92 -49.96
CA LEU A 328 53.12 33.14 -50.66
C LEU A 328 54.21 33.76 -51.58
N GLU A 329 55.44 33.74 -51.14
CA GLU A 329 56.59 34.20 -51.93
C GLU A 329 56.86 33.30 -53.13
N LYS A 330 56.69 31.94 -52.93
CA LYS A 330 56.85 30.97 -54.01
C LYS A 330 55.74 31.12 -55.06
N GLN A 331 54.49 31.27 -54.64
CA GLN A 331 53.36 31.52 -55.52
C GLN A 331 53.40 32.89 -56.23
N ALA A 332 53.94 33.91 -55.57
CA ALA A 332 54.11 35.22 -56.17
C ALA A 332 55.19 35.23 -57.26
N LYS A 333 56.27 34.44 -57.08
CA LYS A 333 57.32 34.22 -58.09
C LYS A 333 56.81 33.41 -59.30
N GLU A 334 56.01 32.39 -59.09
CA GLU A 334 55.40 31.58 -60.16
C GLU A 334 54.40 32.37 -61.00
N GLN A 335 53.70 33.34 -60.40
CA GLN A 335 52.71 34.16 -61.10
C GLN A 335 53.22 35.54 -61.56
N GLY A 336 54.52 35.81 -61.42
CA GLY A 336 55.14 37.06 -61.85
C GLY A 336 54.58 38.30 -61.15
N THR A 337 54.11 38.17 -59.95
CA THR A 337 53.49 39.25 -59.15
C THR A 337 54.19 39.40 -57.80
N THR A 338 53.90 40.52 -57.12
CA THR A 338 54.41 40.74 -55.77
C THR A 338 53.47 40.13 -54.75
N VAL A 339 54.04 39.65 -53.59
CA VAL A 339 53.27 39.02 -52.50
C VAL A 339 52.11 39.93 -52.04
N GLU A 340 52.29 41.24 -52.07
CA GLU A 340 51.27 42.21 -51.69
C GLU A 340 50.04 42.19 -52.62
N LYS A 341 50.27 42.15 -53.95
CA LYS A 341 49.22 42.05 -54.97
C LYS A 341 48.47 40.72 -54.87
N LEU A 342 49.14 39.63 -54.56
CA LEU A 342 48.53 38.29 -54.38
C LEU A 342 47.58 38.27 -53.12
N ILE A 343 47.99 38.94 -52.06
CA ILE A 343 47.20 39.09 -50.84
C ILE A 343 45.95 39.98 -51.11
N GLU A 344 46.11 41.02 -51.89
CA GLU A 344 45.02 41.94 -52.23
C GLU A 344 44.00 41.31 -53.16
N GLN A 345 44.42 40.52 -54.15
CA GLN A 345 43.55 39.72 -54.99
C GLN A 345 42.75 38.67 -54.21
N ARG A 346 43.37 38.00 -53.26
CA ARG A 346 42.66 37.05 -52.38
C ARG A 346 41.71 37.73 -51.43
N ARG A 347 42.00 38.97 -50.98
CA ARG A 347 41.06 39.75 -50.19
C ARG A 347 39.88 40.24 -51.03
N ALA A 348 40.09 40.59 -52.28
CA ALA A 348 39.01 40.99 -53.19
C ALA A 348 38.10 39.83 -53.56
N ALA A 349 38.67 38.66 -53.86
CA ALA A 349 37.91 37.42 -54.16
C ALA A 349 37.07 36.94 -52.95
N ARG A 350 37.58 37.11 -51.70
CA ARG A 350 36.77 36.83 -50.46
C ARG A 350 35.65 37.80 -50.24
N ARG A 351 35.74 39.06 -50.73
CA ARG A 351 34.63 40.04 -50.62
C ARG A 351 33.53 39.82 -51.65
N GLN A 352 33.84 39.21 -52.81
CA GLN A 352 32.87 38.85 -53.84
C GLN A 352 32.15 37.52 -53.64
N GLY A 353 32.69 36.61 -52.81
CA GLY A 353 32.05 35.33 -52.47
C GLY A 353 31.23 35.36 -51.20
N ALA A 354 31.00 36.53 -50.61
CA ALA A 354 30.22 36.75 -49.36
C ALA A 354 28.97 37.61 -49.60
N GLN A 355 28.44 37.65 -50.85
CA GLN A 355 27.10 38.19 -51.21
C GLN A 355 26.15 37.04 -51.53
#